data_b496fa2b372bbcdb37c5cf902cc07a13
#
_entry.id   b496fa2b372bbcdb37c5cf902cc07a13
#
_cell.length_a   1.000
_cell.length_b   1.000
_cell.length_c   1.000
_cell.angle_alpha   90.00
_cell.angle_beta   90.00
_cell.angle_gamma   90.00
#
_symmetry.space_group_name_H-M   'P 1'
#
loop_
_entity.id
_entity.type
_entity.pdbx_description
1 polymer ?
#
loop_
_entity_poly.entity_id
_entity_poly.type
_entity_poly.pdbx_seq_one_letter_code
_entity_poly.pdbx_strand_id
1 'polypeptide(L)'
;MGFFGGGRRDRRRKGENEGWKQNIPNLKRKVQAEQRKRKKRSRRHNSEINKIDRSYQQKIAEYNNRLKQIDTYFPIVMELLPIAEQCREVGFTEELTRQIVTLQPVEFKGRLYSKEHREKFRTDHSTATVERNPQEKGKFRLCIDGIPILEWFKMKFQELKEKLGVSHTQKEEDTPKRGFRL
;
A
#
# COMPACT_ATOMS: atom_id res chain seq x y z
N MET A 1 20.05 89.03 -9.99
CA MET A 1 20.32 88.26 -8.76
C MET A 1 19.89 86.84 -9.10
N GLY A 2 20.62 85.99 -9.34
CA GLY A 2 21.50 85.00 -9.02
C GLY A 2 20.78 83.63 -9.16
N PHE A 3 20.79 82.99 -10.35
CA PHE A 3 20.41 81.58 -10.54
C PHE A 3 21.70 80.73 -10.71
N PHE A 4 22.17 80.12 -9.65
CA PHE A 4 23.20 79.10 -9.69
C PHE A 4 22.85 77.97 -8.72
N GLY A 5 22.23 76.89 -9.24
CA GLY A 5 21.87 75.77 -8.38
C GLY A 5 21.56 74.43 -9.09
N GLY A 6 21.61 74.38 -10.45
CA GLY A 6 21.17 73.20 -11.23
C GLY A 6 22.23 72.15 -11.59
N GLY A 7 23.52 72.52 -11.60
CA GLY A 7 24.53 71.70 -12.28
C GLY A 7 25.10 70.48 -11.49
N ARG A 8 24.89 70.36 -10.18
CA ARG A 8 25.48 69.27 -9.39
C ARG A 8 24.63 68.00 -9.27
N ARG A 9 23.31 68.16 -9.35
CA ARG A 9 22.38 66.98 -9.25
C ARG A 9 22.34 66.16 -10.56
N ASP A 10 22.49 66.82 -11.72
CA ASP A 10 22.51 66.12 -13.01
C ASP A 10 23.77 65.29 -13.24
N ARG A 11 24.93 65.75 -12.78
CA ARG A 11 26.18 64.98 -12.91
C ARG A 11 26.16 63.70 -12.05
N ARG A 12 25.56 63.76 -10.87
CA ARG A 12 25.45 62.57 -9.97
C ARG A 12 24.51 61.51 -10.55
N ARG A 13 23.37 61.88 -11.11
CA ARG A 13 22.44 61.00 -11.82
C ARG A 13 23.03 60.38 -13.10
N LYS A 14 23.85 61.11 -13.84
CA LYS A 14 24.56 60.57 -15.01
C LYS A 14 25.60 59.54 -14.64
N GLY A 15 26.39 59.74 -13.58
CA GLY A 15 27.41 58.81 -13.13
C GLY A 15 26.79 57.54 -12.56
N GLU A 16 25.69 57.64 -11.82
CA GLU A 16 24.94 56.46 -11.33
C GLU A 16 24.37 55.64 -12.49
N ASN A 17 23.84 56.29 -13.50
CA ASN A 17 23.25 55.62 -14.69
C ASN A 17 24.30 54.93 -15.58
N GLU A 18 25.51 55.42 -15.63
CA GLU A 18 26.64 54.79 -16.35
C GLU A 18 27.20 53.58 -15.58
N GLY A 19 27.25 53.64 -14.27
CA GLY A 19 27.64 52.53 -13.42
C GLY A 19 26.68 51.32 -13.55
N TRP A 20 25.40 51.56 -13.66
CA TRP A 20 24.40 50.50 -13.89
C TRP A 20 24.54 49.83 -15.27
N LYS A 21 24.80 50.65 -16.32
CA LYS A 21 24.99 50.11 -17.68
C LYS A 21 26.23 49.21 -17.80
N GLN A 22 27.29 49.48 -17.06
CA GLN A 22 28.49 48.64 -17.05
C GLN A 22 28.31 47.37 -16.21
N ASN A 23 27.45 47.36 -15.19
CA ASN A 23 27.18 46.20 -14.34
C ASN A 23 26.22 45.15 -14.98
N ILE A 24 25.32 45.59 -15.86
CA ILE A 24 24.34 44.68 -16.53
C ILE A 24 25.04 43.52 -17.29
N PRO A 25 26.09 43.74 -18.10
CA PRO A 25 26.78 42.65 -18.79
C PRO A 25 27.41 41.64 -17.82
N ASN A 26 27.98 42.12 -16.73
CA ASN A 26 28.60 41.26 -15.72
C ASN A 26 27.57 40.43 -14.96
N LEU A 27 26.42 41.00 -14.62
CA LEU A 27 25.26 40.27 -14.03
C LEU A 27 24.71 39.21 -14.98
N LYS A 28 24.53 39.56 -16.24
CA LYS A 28 24.11 38.61 -17.29
C LYS A 28 25.06 37.40 -17.39
N ARG A 29 26.39 37.68 -17.41
CA ARG A 29 27.39 36.59 -17.42
C ARG A 29 27.32 35.71 -16.18
N LYS A 30 27.15 36.27 -14.97
CA LYS A 30 27.00 35.53 -13.72
C LYS A 30 25.74 34.67 -13.74
N VAL A 31 24.60 35.20 -14.17
CA VAL A 31 23.34 34.48 -14.29
C VAL A 31 23.47 33.32 -15.29
N GLN A 32 24.04 33.56 -16.46
CA GLN A 32 24.28 32.50 -17.44
C GLN A 32 25.21 31.40 -16.92
N ALA A 33 26.28 31.78 -16.21
CA ALA A 33 27.19 30.81 -15.60
C ALA A 33 26.45 29.92 -14.54
N GLU A 34 25.61 30.55 -13.72
CA GLU A 34 24.82 29.81 -12.72
C GLU A 34 23.77 28.90 -13.37
N GLN A 35 23.10 29.36 -14.40
CA GLN A 35 22.17 28.52 -15.18
C GLN A 35 22.87 27.31 -15.81
N ARG A 36 24.08 27.48 -16.35
CA ARG A 36 24.89 26.36 -16.88
C ARG A 36 25.25 25.37 -15.78
N LYS A 37 25.65 25.85 -14.58
CA LYS A 37 25.92 24.99 -13.42
C LYS A 37 24.69 24.21 -12.98
N ARG A 38 23.54 24.87 -12.85
CA ARG A 38 22.26 24.22 -12.51
C ARG A 38 21.87 23.16 -13.53
N LYS A 39 21.98 23.47 -14.83
CA LYS A 39 21.70 22.50 -15.91
C LYS A 39 22.64 21.29 -15.86
N LYS A 40 23.94 21.51 -15.54
CA LYS A 40 24.90 20.42 -15.38
C LYS A 40 24.59 19.54 -14.16
N ARG A 41 24.20 20.13 -13.02
CA ARG A 41 23.77 19.40 -11.81
C ARG A 41 22.51 18.58 -12.09
N SER A 42 21.49 19.17 -12.71
CA SER A 42 20.26 18.49 -13.09
C SER A 42 20.52 17.29 -14.03
N ARG A 43 21.39 17.47 -15.03
CA ARG A 43 21.75 16.36 -15.92
C ARG A 43 22.47 15.22 -15.20
N ARG A 44 23.37 15.51 -14.25
CA ARG A 44 24.04 14.50 -13.43
C ARG A 44 23.01 13.75 -12.57
N HIS A 45 22.16 14.48 -11.86
CA HIS A 45 21.12 13.91 -11.01
C HIS A 45 20.17 13.00 -11.79
N ASN A 46 19.68 13.46 -12.96
CA ASN A 46 18.84 12.64 -13.82
C ASN A 46 19.57 11.38 -14.33
N SER A 47 20.87 11.50 -14.63
CA SER A 47 21.67 10.34 -15.01
C SER A 47 21.81 9.32 -13.87
N GLU A 48 21.94 9.77 -12.63
CA GLU A 48 22.01 8.92 -11.44
C GLU A 48 20.65 8.22 -11.19
N ILE A 49 19.55 8.97 -11.26
CA ILE A 49 18.20 8.40 -11.16
C ILE A 49 18.00 7.31 -12.22
N ASN A 50 18.32 7.60 -13.48
CA ASN A 50 18.15 6.63 -14.56
C ASN A 50 19.00 5.36 -14.37
N LYS A 51 20.18 5.47 -13.75
CA LYS A 51 20.99 4.29 -13.40
C LYS A 51 20.34 3.45 -12.31
N ILE A 52 19.82 4.12 -11.27
CA ILE A 52 19.09 3.47 -10.17
C ILE A 52 17.86 2.77 -10.71
N ASP A 53 17.05 3.44 -11.51
CA ASP A 53 15.83 2.87 -12.12
C ASP A 53 16.15 1.62 -12.95
N ARG A 54 17.18 1.69 -13.79
CA ARG A 54 17.62 0.52 -14.58
C ARG A 54 18.02 -0.64 -13.69
N SER A 55 18.75 -0.38 -12.61
CA SER A 55 19.14 -1.42 -11.64
C SER A 55 17.93 -2.07 -10.97
N TYR A 56 16.93 -1.27 -10.57
CA TYR A 56 15.69 -1.80 -10.01
C TYR A 56 14.90 -2.62 -11.03
N GLN A 57 14.77 -2.15 -12.26
CA GLN A 57 14.08 -2.87 -13.32
C GLN A 57 14.73 -4.23 -13.61
N GLN A 58 16.07 -4.29 -13.61
CA GLN A 58 16.79 -5.55 -13.76
C GLN A 58 16.50 -6.52 -12.61
N LYS A 59 16.52 -6.05 -11.36
CA LYS A 59 16.18 -6.87 -10.20
C LYS A 59 14.73 -7.37 -10.25
N ILE A 60 13.79 -6.50 -10.61
CA ILE A 60 12.38 -6.88 -10.75
C ILE A 60 12.23 -7.97 -11.84
N ALA A 61 12.90 -7.82 -12.97
CA ALA A 61 12.88 -8.82 -14.03
C ALA A 61 13.47 -10.17 -13.56
N GLU A 62 14.56 -10.14 -12.81
CA GLU A 62 15.16 -11.34 -12.22
C GLU A 62 14.20 -12.03 -11.23
N TYR A 63 13.59 -11.28 -10.31
CA TYR A 63 12.60 -11.83 -9.38
C TYR A 63 11.38 -12.40 -10.10
N ASN A 64 10.87 -11.72 -11.10
CA ASN A 64 9.74 -12.22 -11.90
C ASN A 64 10.09 -13.52 -12.64
N ASN A 65 11.32 -13.66 -13.14
CA ASN A 65 11.77 -14.90 -13.76
C ASN A 65 11.86 -16.04 -12.74
N ARG A 66 12.35 -15.77 -11.53
CA ARG A 66 12.38 -16.76 -10.44
C ARG A 66 10.98 -17.18 -10.02
N LEU A 67 10.04 -16.22 -9.89
CA LEU A 67 8.64 -16.52 -9.58
C LEU A 67 7.99 -17.39 -10.65
N LYS A 68 8.25 -17.12 -11.94
CA LYS A 68 7.77 -17.97 -13.04
C LYS A 68 8.34 -19.39 -12.97
N GLN A 69 9.60 -19.55 -12.60
CA GLN A 69 10.19 -20.87 -12.38
C GLN A 69 9.52 -21.62 -11.23
N ILE A 70 9.27 -20.92 -10.09
CA ILE A 70 8.54 -21.51 -8.96
C ILE A 70 7.14 -21.93 -9.38
N ASP A 71 6.40 -21.09 -10.09
CA ASP A 71 5.07 -21.41 -10.60
C ASP A 71 5.08 -22.62 -11.54
N THR A 72 6.11 -22.73 -12.39
CA THR A 72 6.24 -23.83 -13.34
C THR A 72 6.59 -25.15 -12.66
N TYR A 73 7.52 -25.14 -11.71
CA TYR A 73 8.03 -26.37 -11.08
C TYR A 73 7.31 -26.75 -9.79
N PHE A 74 6.71 -25.77 -9.11
CA PHE A 74 6.05 -25.93 -7.81
C PHE A 74 4.73 -25.18 -7.76
N PRO A 75 3.74 -25.49 -8.62
CA PRO A 75 2.50 -24.75 -8.70
C PRO A 75 1.73 -24.72 -7.38
N ILE A 76 1.81 -25.80 -6.59
CA ILE A 76 1.17 -25.90 -5.28
C ILE A 76 1.65 -24.82 -4.30
N VAL A 77 2.90 -24.36 -4.41
CA VAL A 77 3.44 -23.29 -3.55
C VAL A 77 2.73 -21.98 -3.83
N MET A 78 2.46 -21.69 -5.10
CA MET A 78 1.71 -20.48 -5.50
C MET A 78 0.26 -20.53 -5.05
N GLU A 79 -0.36 -21.72 -5.08
CA GLU A 79 -1.73 -21.93 -4.58
C GLU A 79 -1.84 -21.77 -3.04
N LEU A 80 -0.76 -22.08 -2.30
CA LEU A 80 -0.71 -21.96 -0.84
C LEU A 80 -0.29 -20.58 -0.33
N LEU A 81 0.28 -19.73 -1.17
CA LEU A 81 0.72 -18.40 -0.77
C LEU A 81 -0.43 -17.53 -0.19
N PRO A 82 -1.63 -17.47 -0.81
CA PRO A 82 -2.78 -16.76 -0.24
C PRO A 82 -3.20 -17.29 1.14
N ILE A 83 -3.04 -18.61 1.38
CA ILE A 83 -3.33 -19.21 2.69
C ILE A 83 -2.33 -18.73 3.74
N ALA A 84 -1.03 -18.66 3.39
CA ALA A 84 -0.01 -18.12 4.30
C ALA A 84 -0.28 -16.66 4.66
N GLU A 85 -0.72 -15.85 3.70
CA GLU A 85 -1.13 -14.46 3.92
C GLU A 85 -2.37 -14.39 4.82
N GLN A 86 -3.37 -15.20 4.55
CA GLN A 86 -4.58 -15.30 5.40
C GLN A 86 -4.25 -15.72 6.83
N CYS A 87 -3.36 -16.68 7.03
CA CYS A 87 -2.90 -17.07 8.37
C CYS A 87 -2.28 -15.89 9.14
N ARG A 88 -1.44 -15.09 8.50
CA ARG A 88 -0.85 -13.89 9.11
C ARG A 88 -1.90 -12.83 9.43
N GLU A 89 -2.83 -12.58 8.51
CA GLU A 89 -3.92 -11.61 8.72
C GLU A 89 -4.80 -11.95 9.92
N VAL A 90 -5.10 -13.23 10.11
CA VAL A 90 -5.92 -13.67 11.25
C VAL A 90 -5.15 -13.82 12.55
N GLY A 91 -3.83 -13.70 12.53
CA GLY A 91 -2.97 -13.62 13.71
C GLY A 91 -2.28 -14.92 14.12
N PHE A 92 -2.13 -15.88 13.22
CA PHE A 92 -1.21 -17.01 13.43
C PHE A 92 0.23 -16.55 13.48
N THR A 93 1.04 -17.18 14.30
CA THR A 93 2.49 -16.94 14.32
C THR A 93 3.13 -17.48 13.03
N GLU A 94 4.32 -16.99 12.67
CA GLU A 94 5.04 -17.45 11.49
C GLU A 94 5.34 -18.97 11.56
N GLU A 95 5.59 -19.48 12.75
CA GLU A 95 5.86 -20.90 12.99
C GLU A 95 4.61 -21.76 12.71
N LEU A 96 3.46 -21.38 13.28
CA LEU A 96 2.19 -22.05 13.01
C LEU A 96 1.80 -21.93 11.54
N THR A 97 2.00 -20.76 10.92
CA THR A 97 1.75 -20.57 9.49
C THR A 97 2.55 -21.55 8.63
N ARG A 98 3.85 -21.73 8.94
CA ARG A 98 4.69 -22.71 8.23
C ARG A 98 4.16 -24.13 8.36
N GLN A 99 3.72 -24.52 9.56
CA GLN A 99 3.14 -25.85 9.80
C GLN A 99 1.82 -26.02 9.02
N ILE A 100 0.92 -25.02 9.08
CA ILE A 100 -0.37 -25.07 8.41
C ILE A 100 -0.22 -25.23 6.87
N VAL A 101 0.74 -24.53 6.25
CA VAL A 101 0.95 -24.64 4.79
C VAL A 101 1.61 -25.96 4.36
N THR A 102 2.05 -26.81 5.29
CA THR A 102 2.47 -28.19 4.97
C THR A 102 1.28 -29.14 4.75
N LEU A 103 0.06 -28.63 4.78
CA LEU A 103 -1.19 -29.39 4.61
C LEU A 103 -1.43 -30.43 5.70
N GLN A 104 -0.80 -30.28 6.86
CA GLN A 104 -1.03 -31.12 8.03
C GLN A 104 -1.96 -30.40 9.00
N PRO A 105 -2.83 -31.14 9.73
CA PRO A 105 -3.61 -30.57 10.80
C PRO A 105 -2.69 -30.03 11.91
N VAL A 106 -2.95 -28.82 12.37
CA VAL A 106 -2.16 -28.15 13.41
C VAL A 106 -3.06 -27.73 14.55
N GLU A 107 -2.84 -28.33 15.72
CA GLU A 107 -3.54 -27.91 16.94
C GLU A 107 -2.97 -26.59 17.45
N PHE A 108 -3.83 -25.69 17.86
CA PHE A 108 -3.42 -24.42 18.40
C PHE A 108 -4.37 -23.90 19.48
N LYS A 109 -3.82 -23.00 20.28
CA LYS A 109 -4.53 -22.23 21.29
C LYS A 109 -4.20 -20.77 21.12
N GLY A 110 -5.21 -19.91 21.07
CA GLY A 110 -4.92 -18.49 20.87
C GLY A 110 -6.13 -17.62 20.61
N ARG A 111 -5.88 -16.47 20.02
CA ARG A 111 -6.91 -15.53 19.59
C ARG A 111 -6.73 -15.25 18.11
N LEU A 112 -7.77 -15.47 17.34
CA LEU A 112 -7.81 -15.18 15.92
C LEU A 112 -8.59 -13.89 15.69
N TYR A 113 -8.04 -13.02 14.83
CA TYR A 113 -8.63 -11.74 14.48
C TYR A 113 -9.50 -11.84 13.23
N SER A 114 -10.76 -11.40 13.34
CA SER A 114 -11.65 -11.27 12.19
C SER A 114 -11.65 -9.83 11.69
N LYS A 115 -11.19 -9.64 10.45
CA LYS A 115 -11.21 -8.33 9.78
C LYS A 115 -12.63 -7.84 9.51
N GLU A 116 -13.55 -8.77 9.16
CA GLU A 116 -14.97 -8.48 8.88
C GLU A 116 -15.69 -7.95 10.13
N HIS A 117 -15.50 -8.63 11.27
CA HIS A 117 -16.17 -8.28 12.53
C HIS A 117 -15.34 -7.33 13.41
N ARG A 118 -14.07 -7.06 13.05
CA ARG A 118 -13.10 -6.24 13.80
C ARG A 118 -12.90 -6.71 15.24
N GLU A 119 -13.07 -8.03 15.47
CA GLU A 119 -13.03 -8.66 16.78
C GLU A 119 -12.03 -9.80 16.83
N LYS A 120 -11.55 -10.11 18.07
CA LYS A 120 -10.66 -11.23 18.35
C LYS A 120 -11.42 -12.34 19.07
N PHE A 121 -11.48 -13.49 18.44
CA PHE A 121 -12.12 -14.68 18.98
C PHE A 121 -11.09 -15.62 19.59
N ARG A 122 -11.32 -16.00 20.85
CA ARG A 122 -10.44 -16.93 21.56
C ARG A 122 -10.85 -18.36 21.24
N THR A 123 -9.84 -19.21 21.07
CA THR A 123 -9.98 -20.65 21.04
C THR A 123 -8.99 -21.28 22.04
N ASP A 124 -9.44 -22.29 22.78
CA ASP A 124 -8.60 -22.98 23.75
C ASP A 124 -8.00 -24.28 23.18
N HIS A 125 -8.72 -24.94 22.29
CA HIS A 125 -8.26 -26.12 21.55
C HIS A 125 -8.99 -26.14 20.22
N SER A 126 -8.31 -25.80 19.16
CA SER A 126 -8.84 -25.87 17.80
C SER A 126 -7.78 -26.38 16.86
N THR A 127 -8.21 -27.02 15.80
CA THR A 127 -7.33 -27.57 14.76
C THR A 127 -7.46 -26.75 13.50
N ALA A 128 -6.34 -26.18 13.05
CA ALA A 128 -6.27 -25.51 11.74
C ALA A 128 -5.89 -26.52 10.68
N THR A 129 -6.63 -26.54 9.58
CA THR A 129 -6.40 -27.38 8.41
C THR A 129 -6.48 -26.57 7.13
N VAL A 130 -5.79 -27.03 6.10
CA VAL A 130 -5.90 -26.46 4.75
C VAL A 130 -6.50 -27.52 3.85
N GLU A 131 -7.62 -27.19 3.25
CA GLU A 131 -8.38 -28.07 2.38
C GLU A 131 -8.51 -27.49 0.97
N ARG A 132 -8.69 -28.35 -0.02
CA ARG A 132 -9.03 -27.88 -1.36
C ARG A 132 -10.43 -27.27 -1.36
N ASN A 133 -10.56 -26.09 -1.98
CA ASN A 133 -11.86 -25.44 -2.10
C ASN A 133 -12.73 -26.22 -3.12
N PRO A 134 -13.87 -26.80 -2.71
CA PRO A 134 -14.74 -27.56 -3.62
C PRO A 134 -15.39 -26.68 -4.69
N GLN A 135 -15.54 -25.39 -4.42
CA GLN A 135 -16.19 -24.43 -5.32
C GLN A 135 -15.22 -23.85 -6.36
N GLU A 136 -13.91 -23.84 -6.07
CA GLU A 136 -12.91 -23.25 -6.94
C GLU A 136 -11.73 -24.23 -7.14
N LYS A 137 -11.68 -24.82 -8.34
CA LYS A 137 -10.59 -25.75 -8.69
C LYS A 137 -9.22 -25.05 -8.57
N GLY A 138 -8.24 -25.72 -7.95
CA GLY A 138 -6.88 -25.21 -7.81
C GLY A 138 -6.69 -24.21 -6.69
N LYS A 139 -7.70 -23.95 -5.86
CA LYS A 139 -7.57 -23.11 -4.68
C LYS A 139 -7.70 -23.89 -3.39
N PHE A 140 -6.99 -23.43 -2.38
CA PHE A 140 -7.09 -23.93 -1.02
C PHE A 140 -7.90 -22.95 -0.16
N ARG A 141 -8.44 -23.48 0.93
CA ARG A 141 -9.09 -22.69 1.98
C ARG A 141 -8.57 -23.08 3.34
N LEU A 142 -8.44 -22.13 4.23
CA LEU A 142 -8.12 -22.35 5.62
C LEU A 142 -9.39 -22.71 6.39
N CYS A 143 -9.35 -23.82 7.12
CA CYS A 143 -10.45 -24.27 7.96
C CYS A 143 -10.00 -24.32 9.42
N ILE A 144 -10.92 -24.05 10.33
CA ILE A 144 -10.76 -24.23 11.77
C ILE A 144 -11.81 -25.24 12.21
N ASP A 145 -11.35 -26.34 12.81
CA ASP A 145 -12.24 -27.46 13.23
C ASP A 145 -13.11 -28.01 12.06
N GLY A 146 -12.54 -28.03 10.83
CA GLY A 146 -13.22 -28.45 9.61
C GLY A 146 -14.18 -27.40 9.00
N ILE A 147 -14.31 -26.22 9.60
CA ILE A 147 -15.18 -25.15 9.13
C ILE A 147 -14.32 -24.08 8.43
N PRO A 148 -14.68 -23.61 7.22
CA PRO A 148 -14.00 -22.51 6.57
C PRO A 148 -13.88 -21.30 7.50
N ILE A 149 -12.71 -20.68 7.56
CA ILE A 149 -12.41 -19.66 8.58
C ILE A 149 -13.39 -18.47 8.59
N LEU A 150 -13.92 -18.07 7.43
CA LEU A 150 -14.92 -17.01 7.35
C LEU A 150 -16.25 -17.43 8.00
N GLU A 151 -16.67 -18.67 7.79
CA GLU A 151 -17.87 -19.23 8.41
C GLU A 151 -17.67 -19.44 9.91
N TRP A 152 -16.48 -19.91 10.31
CA TRP A 152 -16.12 -20.04 11.71
C TRP A 152 -16.18 -18.68 12.45
N PHE A 153 -15.71 -17.58 11.84
CA PHE A 153 -15.84 -16.26 12.41
C PHE A 153 -17.30 -15.80 12.52
N LYS A 154 -18.14 -16.09 11.52
CA LYS A 154 -19.58 -15.76 11.58
C LYS A 154 -20.26 -16.49 12.74
N MET A 155 -19.97 -17.78 12.92
CA MET A 155 -20.49 -18.56 14.04
C MET A 155 -20.04 -17.98 15.38
N LYS A 156 -18.73 -17.69 15.53
CA LYS A 156 -18.19 -17.11 16.77
C LYS A 156 -18.76 -15.71 17.07
N PHE A 157 -19.02 -14.93 16.05
CA PHE A 157 -19.64 -13.62 16.20
C PHE A 157 -21.12 -13.74 16.59
N GLN A 158 -21.82 -14.72 16.08
CA GLN A 158 -23.20 -15.01 16.48
C GLN A 158 -23.28 -15.47 17.95
N GLU A 159 -22.40 -16.40 18.35
CA GLU A 159 -22.28 -16.81 19.76
C GLU A 159 -22.00 -15.61 20.70
N LEU A 160 -21.18 -14.66 20.24
CA LEU A 160 -20.87 -13.45 21.01
C LEU A 160 -22.11 -12.56 21.17
N LYS A 161 -22.87 -12.35 20.07
CA LYS A 161 -24.13 -11.58 20.11
C LYS A 161 -25.15 -12.18 21.07
N GLU A 162 -25.33 -13.50 21.03
CA GLU A 162 -26.24 -14.21 21.92
C GLU A 162 -25.85 -14.05 23.39
N LYS A 163 -24.54 -14.17 23.70
CA LYS A 163 -24.02 -13.93 25.07
C LYS A 163 -24.21 -12.48 25.55
N LEU A 164 -24.21 -11.51 24.63
CA LEU A 164 -24.43 -10.09 24.94
C LEU A 164 -25.92 -9.71 24.96
N GLY A 165 -26.83 -10.66 24.71
CA GLY A 165 -28.27 -10.41 24.72
C GLY A 165 -28.75 -9.54 23.54
N VAL A 166 -27.93 -9.36 22.49
CA VAL A 166 -28.29 -8.63 21.29
C VAL A 166 -28.97 -9.60 20.32
N SER A 167 -30.23 -9.94 20.62
CA SER A 167 -31.08 -10.69 19.69
C SER A 167 -31.45 -9.77 18.53
N HIS A 168 -31.05 -10.11 17.32
CA HIS A 168 -31.62 -9.48 16.12
C HIS A 168 -33.10 -9.89 16.00
N THR A 169 -33.98 -8.99 16.39
CA THR A 169 -35.32 -8.99 15.82
C THR A 169 -35.14 -8.63 14.36
N GLN A 170 -35.21 -9.62 13.46
CA GLN A 170 -35.40 -9.36 12.03
C GLN A 170 -36.70 -8.58 11.92
N LYS A 171 -36.62 -7.26 11.68
CA LYS A 171 -37.71 -6.54 11.07
C LYS A 171 -37.80 -7.05 9.64
N GLU A 172 -38.73 -7.99 9.40
CA GLU A 172 -39.33 -8.14 8.09
C GLU A 172 -39.95 -6.79 7.76
N GLU A 173 -39.34 -6.05 6.84
CA GLU A 173 -39.98 -4.92 6.20
C GLU A 173 -41.12 -5.46 5.32
N ASP A 174 -42.30 -5.52 5.91
CA ASP A 174 -43.55 -5.60 5.17
C ASP A 174 -43.63 -4.33 4.29
N THR A 175 -43.23 -4.48 3.04
CA THR A 175 -43.49 -3.49 2.00
C THR A 175 -44.98 -3.53 1.69
N PRO A 176 -45.79 -2.50 1.96
CA PRO A 176 -47.17 -2.47 1.56
C PRO A 176 -47.23 -2.41 0.04
N LYS A 177 -47.77 -3.46 -0.56
CA LYS A 177 -48.16 -3.50 -1.98
C LYS A 177 -49.19 -2.41 -2.22
N ARG A 178 -48.77 -1.25 -2.76
CA ARG A 178 -49.70 -0.27 -3.35
C ARG A 178 -50.35 -0.89 -4.57
N GLY A 179 -51.55 -1.40 -4.39
CA GLY A 179 -52.45 -1.77 -5.47
C GLY A 179 -52.82 -0.53 -6.29
N PHE A 180 -52.43 -0.55 -7.56
CA PHE A 180 -53.01 0.32 -8.58
C PHE A 180 -54.44 -0.12 -8.79
N ARG A 181 -55.41 0.78 -8.49
CA ARG A 181 -56.76 0.68 -9.04
C ARG A 181 -56.84 1.50 -10.31
N LEU A 182 -57.31 0.88 -11.37
CA LEU A 182 -57.80 1.49 -12.62
C LEU A 182 -59.02 2.35 -12.36
#